data_5f6b35fa8222cf143a3887c0e9323133
#
_entry.id   5f6b35fa8222cf143a3887c0e9323133
#
_cell.length_a   1.000
_cell.length_b   1.000
_cell.length_c   1.000
_cell.angle_alpha   90.00
_cell.angle_beta   90.00
_cell.angle_gamma   90.00
#
_symmetry.space_group_name_H-M   'P 1'
#
loop_
_entity.id
_entity.type
_entity.pdbx_description
1 polymer ?
#
loop_
_entity_poly.entity_id
_entity_poly.type
_entity_poly.pdbx_seq_one_letter_code
_entity_poly.pdbx_strand_id
1 'polypeptide(L)'
;MSELMKGKVAAITGAASGIGLECARTLIREGATVVLVDRARERLDTLCAELGERALPLVVDLLNPAEVSGMLPRILDIAGRLDILHANAGAYIGGPVADGDPDAWDRMLNLNINAAFRSVHAVLPHMIAQKSGDILFTSSIAGVVPVVWEPIYTASKFAVQAFVHSTRRQVAQHGVRVGAVLPGPVVTALLDDWPKAKMEEALANGSLMQPVEVAECVLFMLSRPRNVTIRDLVILPNSVDL
;
A
#
# COMPACT_ATOMS: atom_id res chain seq x y z
N MET A 1 -3.15 -17.08 -20.22
CA MET A 1 -2.92 -16.41 -18.94
C MET A 1 -4.25 -15.75 -18.54
N SER A 2 -4.70 -15.92 -17.32
CA SER A 2 -5.92 -15.27 -16.86
C SER A 2 -5.65 -13.77 -16.73
N GLU A 3 -6.43 -12.92 -17.37
CA GLU A 3 -6.32 -11.46 -17.27
C GLU A 3 -7.35 -10.96 -16.24
N LEU A 4 -7.13 -11.30 -14.96
CA LEU A 4 -8.07 -11.00 -13.85
C LEU A 4 -8.34 -9.50 -13.68
N MET A 5 -7.39 -8.66 -14.09
CA MET A 5 -7.44 -7.20 -13.94
C MET A 5 -7.58 -6.46 -15.27
N LYS A 6 -7.94 -7.15 -16.34
CA LYS A 6 -8.09 -6.55 -17.67
C LYS A 6 -9.03 -5.36 -17.68
N GLY A 7 -8.56 -4.26 -18.26
CA GLY A 7 -9.33 -3.00 -18.38
C GLY A 7 -9.52 -2.24 -17.07
N LYS A 8 -8.87 -2.66 -15.97
CA LYS A 8 -8.82 -1.92 -14.71
C LYS A 8 -7.65 -0.94 -14.69
N VAL A 9 -7.85 0.20 -14.05
CA VAL A 9 -6.81 1.16 -13.74
C VAL A 9 -6.59 1.18 -12.23
N ALA A 10 -5.36 0.92 -11.81
CA ALA A 10 -4.93 0.98 -10.42
C ALA A 10 -3.94 2.13 -10.20
N ALA A 11 -4.11 2.90 -9.14
CA ALA A 11 -3.09 3.81 -8.63
C ALA A 11 -2.47 3.20 -7.37
N ILE A 12 -1.14 3.10 -7.32
CA ILE A 12 -0.41 2.51 -6.19
C ILE A 12 0.56 3.56 -5.65
N THR A 13 0.41 3.93 -4.38
CA THR A 13 1.32 4.85 -3.71
C THR A 13 2.55 4.12 -3.18
N GLY A 14 3.74 4.77 -3.23
CA GLY A 14 5.00 4.13 -2.87
C GLY A 14 5.39 3.03 -3.87
N ALA A 15 5.08 3.23 -5.16
CA ALA A 15 5.25 2.22 -6.19
C ALA A 15 6.68 2.12 -6.75
N ALA A 16 7.61 2.94 -6.29
CA ALA A 16 8.98 2.91 -6.77
C ALA A 16 9.83 1.76 -6.20
N SER A 17 9.35 1.05 -5.18
CA SER A 17 10.10 -0.05 -4.53
C SER A 17 9.20 -1.01 -3.76
N GLY A 18 9.79 -2.09 -3.25
CA GLY A 18 9.20 -3.01 -2.28
C GLY A 18 7.85 -3.59 -2.69
N ILE A 19 6.92 -3.65 -1.74
CA ILE A 19 5.58 -4.21 -1.93
C ILE A 19 4.81 -3.46 -3.04
N GLY A 20 4.88 -2.12 -3.06
CA GLY A 20 4.17 -1.32 -4.05
C GLY A 20 4.60 -1.62 -5.49
N LEU A 21 5.90 -1.74 -5.71
CA LEU A 21 6.44 -2.11 -7.03
C LEU A 21 6.02 -3.53 -7.44
N GLU A 22 6.07 -4.49 -6.51
CA GLU A 22 5.71 -5.87 -6.85
C GLU A 22 4.20 -6.02 -7.08
N CYS A 23 3.36 -5.25 -6.34
CA CYS A 23 1.94 -5.13 -6.65
C CYS A 23 1.71 -4.56 -8.05
N ALA A 24 2.47 -3.52 -8.44
CA ALA A 24 2.37 -2.96 -9.79
C ALA A 24 2.70 -4.00 -10.86
N ARG A 25 3.82 -4.73 -10.72
CA ARG A 25 4.20 -5.82 -11.62
C ARG A 25 3.13 -6.90 -11.73
N THR A 26 2.59 -7.31 -10.60
CA THR A 26 1.56 -8.34 -10.52
C THR A 26 0.26 -7.90 -11.20
N LEU A 27 -0.22 -6.69 -10.93
CA LEU A 27 -1.44 -6.17 -11.55
C LEU A 27 -1.28 -5.92 -13.06
N ILE A 28 -0.11 -5.45 -13.52
CA ILE A 28 0.21 -5.28 -14.95
C ILE A 28 0.21 -6.64 -15.65
N ARG A 29 0.83 -7.67 -15.06
CA ARG A 29 0.84 -9.04 -15.59
C ARG A 29 -0.58 -9.60 -15.74
N GLU A 30 -1.51 -9.21 -14.87
CA GLU A 30 -2.92 -9.58 -14.91
C GLU A 30 -3.80 -8.63 -15.74
N GLY A 31 -3.19 -7.74 -16.52
CA GLY A 31 -3.88 -6.94 -17.53
C GLY A 31 -4.35 -5.56 -17.09
N ALA A 32 -4.03 -5.11 -15.87
CA ALA A 32 -4.31 -3.74 -15.44
C ALA A 32 -3.38 -2.71 -16.09
N THR A 33 -3.86 -1.48 -16.21
CA THR A 33 -3.01 -0.30 -16.31
C THR A 33 -2.73 0.21 -14.91
N VAL A 34 -1.46 0.50 -14.59
CA VAL A 34 -1.06 0.90 -13.24
C VAL A 34 -0.39 2.27 -13.27
N VAL A 35 -0.96 3.21 -12.53
CA VAL A 35 -0.36 4.50 -12.24
C VAL A 35 0.57 4.33 -11.04
N LEU A 36 1.87 4.41 -11.27
CA LEU A 36 2.91 4.33 -10.26
C LEU A 36 3.04 5.70 -9.60
N VAL A 37 2.59 5.82 -8.35
CA VAL A 37 2.61 7.09 -7.60
C VAL A 37 3.78 7.05 -6.62
N ASP A 38 4.76 7.93 -6.81
CA ASP A 38 5.93 8.07 -5.94
C ASP A 38 6.56 9.47 -6.11
N ARG A 39 7.42 9.89 -5.18
CA ARG A 39 8.20 11.12 -5.29
C ARG A 39 9.46 10.99 -6.14
N ALA A 40 9.95 9.78 -6.34
CA ALA A 40 11.21 9.46 -7.01
C ALA A 40 11.06 9.44 -8.55
N ARG A 41 11.04 10.62 -9.19
CA ARG A 41 10.83 10.77 -10.65
C ARG A 41 11.69 9.85 -11.50
N GLU A 42 13.00 9.91 -11.36
CA GLU A 42 13.94 9.13 -12.18
C GLU A 42 13.69 7.62 -12.06
N ARG A 43 13.35 7.19 -10.84
CA ARG A 43 13.03 5.78 -10.59
C ARG A 43 11.71 5.38 -11.26
N LEU A 44 10.69 6.23 -11.21
CA LEU A 44 9.41 6.02 -11.90
C LEU A 44 9.62 5.92 -13.42
N ASP A 45 10.39 6.83 -14.01
CA ASP A 45 10.66 6.85 -15.44
C ASP A 45 11.36 5.55 -15.88
N THR A 46 12.38 5.11 -15.12
CA THR A 46 13.06 3.83 -15.35
C THR A 46 12.10 2.64 -15.27
N LEU A 47 11.28 2.58 -14.21
CA LEU A 47 10.34 1.48 -14.00
C LEU A 47 9.25 1.43 -15.08
N CYS A 48 8.74 2.57 -15.51
CA CYS A 48 7.75 2.61 -16.58
C CYS A 48 8.35 2.13 -17.92
N ALA A 49 9.61 2.47 -18.20
CA ALA A 49 10.30 1.92 -19.37
C ALA A 49 10.49 0.40 -19.30
N GLU A 50 10.78 -0.15 -18.11
CA GLU A 50 10.92 -1.58 -17.87
C GLU A 50 9.56 -2.33 -17.97
N LEU A 51 8.50 -1.75 -17.40
CA LEU A 51 7.18 -2.39 -17.27
C LEU A 51 6.29 -2.23 -18.50
N GLY A 52 6.64 -1.31 -19.41
CA GLY A 52 5.93 -1.09 -20.67
C GLY A 52 4.70 -0.20 -20.55
N GLU A 53 3.91 -0.15 -21.62
CA GLU A 53 2.83 0.82 -21.85
C GLU A 53 1.70 0.83 -20.77
N ARG A 54 1.59 -0.22 -19.98
CA ARG A 54 0.61 -0.31 -18.90
C ARG A 54 1.09 0.31 -17.58
N ALA A 55 2.32 0.78 -17.50
CA ALA A 55 2.88 1.48 -16.35
C ALA A 55 2.95 2.97 -16.65
N LEU A 56 2.27 3.78 -15.84
CA LEU A 56 2.18 5.23 -16.02
C LEU A 56 2.79 5.94 -14.82
N PRO A 57 3.77 6.84 -14.98
CA PRO A 57 4.39 7.51 -13.87
C PRO A 57 3.54 8.69 -13.38
N LEU A 58 3.41 8.85 -12.07
CA LEU A 58 2.80 10.01 -11.44
C LEU A 58 3.65 10.47 -10.25
N VAL A 59 4.39 11.56 -10.43
CA VAL A 59 5.22 12.11 -9.36
C VAL A 59 4.36 12.88 -8.37
N VAL A 60 4.34 12.41 -7.12
CA VAL A 60 3.60 13.02 -6.00
C VAL A 60 4.44 12.89 -4.73
N ASP A 61 4.69 14.00 -4.05
CA ASP A 61 5.12 13.96 -2.67
C ASP A 61 3.88 13.83 -1.75
N LEU A 62 3.72 12.66 -1.16
CA LEU A 62 2.58 12.37 -0.28
C LEU A 62 2.61 13.18 1.03
N LEU A 63 3.74 13.77 1.39
CA LEU A 63 3.84 14.71 2.51
C LEU A 63 3.36 16.11 2.13
N ASN A 64 3.14 16.39 0.85
CA ASN A 64 2.55 17.63 0.37
C ASN A 64 1.02 17.48 0.20
N PRO A 65 0.18 18.07 1.09
CA PRO A 65 -1.26 17.93 1.03
C PRO A 65 -1.90 18.41 -0.29
N ALA A 66 -1.32 19.43 -0.92
CA ALA A 66 -1.84 19.97 -2.19
C ALA A 66 -1.63 18.98 -3.34
N GLU A 67 -0.46 18.32 -3.37
CA GLU A 67 -0.16 17.29 -4.38
C GLU A 67 -1.08 16.08 -4.24
N VAL A 68 -1.34 15.63 -2.99
CA VAL A 68 -2.26 14.52 -2.73
C VAL A 68 -3.69 14.89 -3.14
N SER A 69 -4.14 16.11 -2.84
CA SER A 69 -5.49 16.57 -3.25
C SER A 69 -5.64 16.68 -4.76
N GLY A 70 -4.55 17.02 -5.47
CA GLY A 70 -4.50 17.08 -6.93
C GLY A 70 -4.24 15.73 -7.62
N MET A 71 -4.13 14.64 -6.89
CA MET A 71 -3.75 13.34 -7.45
C MET A 71 -4.80 12.77 -8.41
N LEU A 72 -6.08 12.77 -8.03
CA LEU A 72 -7.15 12.19 -8.86
C LEU A 72 -7.26 12.83 -10.24
N PRO A 73 -7.37 14.16 -10.40
CA PRO A 73 -7.43 14.78 -11.74
C PRO A 73 -6.26 14.34 -12.63
N ARG A 74 -5.05 14.31 -12.08
CA ARG A 74 -3.84 13.89 -12.80
C ARG A 74 -3.89 12.41 -13.19
N ILE A 75 -4.45 11.52 -12.34
CA ILE A 75 -4.68 10.11 -12.70
C ILE A 75 -5.67 10.01 -13.86
N LEU A 76 -6.77 10.76 -13.81
CA LEU A 76 -7.79 10.75 -14.87
C LEU A 76 -7.24 11.29 -16.19
N ASP A 77 -6.38 12.31 -16.16
CA ASP A 77 -5.74 12.89 -17.35
C ASP A 77 -4.83 11.87 -18.06
N ILE A 78 -4.06 11.06 -17.32
CA ILE A 78 -3.09 10.12 -17.90
C ILE A 78 -3.66 8.72 -18.18
N ALA A 79 -4.67 8.27 -17.40
CA ALA A 79 -5.21 6.91 -17.49
C ALA A 79 -6.70 6.85 -17.83
N GLY A 80 -7.39 7.98 -17.90
CA GLY A 80 -8.81 8.09 -18.29
C GLY A 80 -9.82 7.61 -17.26
N ARG A 81 -9.41 6.85 -16.26
CA ARG A 81 -10.28 6.28 -15.19
C ARG A 81 -9.47 5.89 -13.95
N LEU A 82 -10.18 5.58 -12.85
CA LEU A 82 -9.58 4.96 -11.67
C LEU A 82 -10.55 3.93 -11.10
N ASP A 83 -10.11 2.68 -10.99
CA ASP A 83 -10.87 1.57 -10.39
C ASP A 83 -10.32 1.18 -9.01
N ILE A 84 -9.01 1.27 -8.81
CA ILE A 84 -8.31 0.76 -7.63
C ILE A 84 -7.37 1.83 -7.11
N LEU A 85 -7.46 2.12 -5.80
CA LEU A 85 -6.42 2.82 -5.06
C LEU A 85 -5.76 1.83 -4.11
N HIS A 86 -4.46 1.61 -4.25
CA HIS A 86 -3.66 0.90 -3.25
C HIS A 86 -2.82 1.91 -2.46
N ALA A 87 -3.30 2.27 -1.27
CA ALA A 87 -2.60 3.11 -0.31
C ALA A 87 -1.50 2.28 0.38
N ASN A 88 -0.35 2.18 -0.29
CA ASN A 88 0.75 1.32 0.12
C ASN A 88 1.93 2.09 0.73
N ALA A 89 2.15 3.34 0.33
CA ALA A 89 3.26 4.14 0.85
C ALA A 89 3.28 4.18 2.38
N GLY A 90 4.46 3.99 2.94
CA GLY A 90 4.66 4.04 4.39
C GLY A 90 6.14 4.06 4.74
N ALA A 91 6.41 4.42 5.98
CA ALA A 91 7.74 4.40 6.59
C ALA A 91 7.68 3.61 7.90
N TYR A 92 8.84 3.19 8.34
CA TYR A 92 9.03 2.45 9.57
C TYR A 92 9.96 3.21 10.51
N ILE A 93 9.61 3.24 11.79
CA ILE A 93 10.48 3.67 12.88
C ILE A 93 10.20 2.75 14.06
N GLY A 94 11.24 2.08 14.51
CA GLY A 94 11.25 1.27 15.74
C GLY A 94 12.07 1.92 16.84
N GLY A 95 12.15 1.27 17.98
CA GLY A 95 12.98 1.64 19.11
C GLY A 95 12.20 2.11 20.36
N PRO A 96 12.92 2.28 21.48
CA PRO A 96 12.34 2.74 22.74
C PRO A 96 11.75 4.15 22.62
N VAL A 97 10.59 4.38 23.24
CA VAL A 97 9.95 5.71 23.22
C VAL A 97 10.81 6.77 23.91
N ALA A 98 11.51 6.39 24.98
CA ALA A 98 12.31 7.34 25.77
C ALA A 98 13.49 7.95 24.98
N ASP A 99 14.02 7.22 24.00
CA ASP A 99 15.23 7.60 23.25
C ASP A 99 14.92 7.99 21.79
N GLY A 100 13.65 8.03 21.42
CA GLY A 100 13.23 8.27 20.04
C GLY A 100 13.27 9.75 19.64
N ASP A 101 13.23 10.00 18.33
CA ASP A 101 13.16 11.33 17.73
C ASP A 101 11.70 11.69 17.37
N PRO A 102 11.05 12.63 18.11
CA PRO A 102 9.68 13.04 17.83
C PRO A 102 9.48 13.62 16.42
N ASP A 103 10.46 14.33 15.87
CA ASP A 103 10.37 14.88 14.51
C ASP A 103 10.37 13.77 13.45
N ALA A 104 11.11 12.69 13.68
CA ALA A 104 11.05 11.51 12.84
C ALA A 104 9.70 10.79 12.95
N TRP A 105 9.14 10.70 14.18
CA TRP A 105 7.79 10.16 14.39
C TRP A 105 6.72 10.94 13.64
N ASP A 106 6.76 12.28 13.73
CA ASP A 106 5.81 13.14 13.03
C ASP A 106 5.86 12.92 11.51
N ARG A 107 7.06 12.81 10.93
CA ARG A 107 7.21 12.50 9.50
C ARG A 107 6.60 11.14 9.13
N MET A 108 6.86 10.11 9.94
CA MET A 108 6.30 8.77 9.74
C MET A 108 4.78 8.76 9.91
N LEU A 109 4.25 9.37 10.97
CA LEU A 109 2.80 9.46 11.22
C LEU A 109 2.10 10.24 10.10
N ASN A 110 2.69 11.33 9.64
CA ASN A 110 2.17 12.09 8.51
C ASN A 110 2.09 11.26 7.22
N LEU A 111 3.10 10.43 6.96
CA LEU A 111 3.09 9.54 5.79
C LEU A 111 2.10 8.37 5.98
N ASN A 112 2.21 7.63 7.08
CA ASN A 112 1.45 6.40 7.30
C ASN A 112 -0.05 6.65 7.52
N ILE A 113 -0.41 7.78 8.13
CA ILE A 113 -1.78 8.10 8.52
C ILE A 113 -2.34 9.21 7.63
N ASN A 114 -1.82 10.44 7.77
CA ASN A 114 -2.43 11.61 7.15
C ASN A 114 -2.42 11.54 5.62
N ALA A 115 -1.30 11.16 5.02
CA ALA A 115 -1.19 11.03 3.58
C ALA A 115 -2.08 9.90 3.03
N ALA A 116 -2.12 8.75 3.71
CA ALA A 116 -2.99 7.64 3.34
C ALA A 116 -4.48 8.04 3.38
N PHE A 117 -4.93 8.71 4.46
CA PHE A 117 -6.31 9.16 4.60
C PHE A 117 -6.66 10.23 3.56
N ARG A 118 -5.76 11.18 3.29
CA ARG A 118 -5.93 12.19 2.24
C ARG A 118 -6.00 11.56 0.84
N SER A 119 -5.21 10.54 0.58
CA SER A 119 -5.26 9.80 -0.70
C SER A 119 -6.63 9.17 -0.93
N VAL A 120 -7.20 8.57 0.11
CA VAL A 120 -8.57 8.04 0.05
C VAL A 120 -9.58 9.16 -0.14
N HIS A 121 -9.49 10.24 0.64
CA HIS A 121 -10.39 11.40 0.49
C HIS A 121 -10.37 11.97 -0.94
N ALA A 122 -9.22 12.03 -1.57
CA ALA A 122 -9.07 12.56 -2.92
C ALA A 122 -9.80 11.71 -3.99
N VAL A 123 -9.86 10.39 -3.83
CA VAL A 123 -10.45 9.48 -4.84
C VAL A 123 -11.86 9.01 -4.51
N LEU A 124 -12.24 9.02 -3.24
CA LEU A 124 -13.49 8.42 -2.78
C LEU A 124 -14.76 9.02 -3.40
N PRO A 125 -14.91 10.36 -3.57
CA PRO A 125 -16.08 10.94 -4.24
C PRO A 125 -16.26 10.44 -5.69
N HIS A 126 -15.16 10.24 -6.41
CA HIS A 126 -15.18 9.68 -7.77
C HIS A 126 -15.67 8.23 -7.77
N MET A 127 -15.15 7.40 -6.89
CA MET A 127 -15.55 5.99 -6.77
C MET A 127 -17.02 5.84 -6.34
N ILE A 128 -17.50 6.72 -5.45
CA ILE A 128 -18.92 6.79 -5.04
C ILE A 128 -19.81 7.17 -6.24
N ALA A 129 -19.45 8.20 -7.00
CA ALA A 129 -20.18 8.61 -8.20
C ALA A 129 -20.19 7.52 -9.27
N GLN A 130 -19.07 6.79 -9.42
CA GLN A 130 -18.91 5.63 -10.30
C GLN A 130 -19.69 4.40 -9.82
N LYS A 131 -20.15 4.36 -8.56
CA LYS A 131 -20.78 3.22 -7.88
C LYS A 131 -19.92 1.94 -7.93
N SER A 132 -18.63 2.11 -8.00
CA SER A 132 -17.64 1.03 -8.09
C SER A 132 -16.25 1.57 -7.75
N GLY A 133 -15.48 0.80 -6.99
CA GLY A 133 -14.10 1.09 -6.69
C GLY A 133 -13.56 0.11 -5.65
N ASP A 134 -12.24 0.00 -5.61
CA ASP A 134 -11.53 -0.79 -4.63
C ASP A 134 -10.46 0.06 -3.97
N ILE A 135 -10.48 0.16 -2.66
CA ILE A 135 -9.46 0.82 -1.85
C ILE A 135 -8.79 -0.22 -0.99
N LEU A 136 -7.50 -0.40 -1.20
CA LEU A 136 -6.70 -1.36 -0.45
C LEU A 136 -5.57 -0.65 0.28
N PHE A 137 -5.29 -1.08 1.50
CA PHE A 137 -4.18 -0.58 2.29
C PHE A 137 -3.12 -1.66 2.50
N THR A 138 -1.84 -1.27 2.43
CA THR A 138 -0.78 -2.04 3.07
C THR A 138 -0.67 -1.59 4.52
N SER A 139 -1.32 -2.35 5.40
CA SER A 139 -1.19 -2.18 6.85
C SER A 139 0.04 -2.95 7.36
N SER A 140 -0.09 -3.69 8.44
CA SER A 140 0.92 -4.56 9.04
C SER A 140 0.23 -5.48 10.04
N ILE A 141 0.85 -6.59 10.42
CA ILE A 141 0.50 -7.32 11.63
C ILE A 141 0.51 -6.41 12.87
N ALA A 142 1.40 -5.42 12.90
CA ALA A 142 1.43 -4.37 13.92
C ALA A 142 0.17 -3.49 13.97
N GLY A 143 -0.75 -3.63 13.04
CA GLY A 143 -2.06 -2.97 13.08
C GLY A 143 -3.12 -3.74 13.87
N VAL A 144 -2.85 -4.97 14.29
CA VAL A 144 -3.77 -5.84 15.07
C VAL A 144 -3.10 -6.47 16.28
N VAL A 145 -1.77 -6.57 16.29
CA VAL A 145 -0.98 -7.03 17.42
C VAL A 145 -0.05 -5.90 17.88
N PRO A 146 -0.08 -5.49 19.16
CA PRO A 146 0.87 -4.50 19.68
C PRO A 146 2.28 -5.07 19.71
N VAL A 147 3.20 -4.43 18.98
CA VAL A 147 4.60 -4.85 18.89
C VAL A 147 5.47 -3.97 19.79
N VAL A 148 6.12 -4.59 20.76
CA VAL A 148 6.79 -3.89 21.88
C VAL A 148 7.94 -2.99 21.46
N TRP A 149 8.70 -3.37 20.43
CA TRP A 149 9.89 -2.60 19.99
C TRP A 149 9.60 -1.55 18.91
N GLU A 150 8.31 -1.35 18.55
CA GLU A 150 7.90 -0.38 17.53
C GLU A 150 6.58 0.33 17.87
N PRO A 151 6.46 0.94 19.08
CA PRO A 151 5.18 1.42 19.60
C PRO A 151 4.56 2.53 18.74
N ILE A 152 5.35 3.44 18.18
CA ILE A 152 4.83 4.53 17.34
C ILE A 152 4.38 4.00 15.96
N TYR A 153 5.15 3.09 15.35
CA TYR A 153 4.74 2.42 14.13
C TYR A 153 3.47 1.60 14.34
N THR A 154 3.40 0.82 15.41
CA THR A 154 2.22 0.07 15.84
C THR A 154 1.00 0.99 15.94
N ALA A 155 1.11 2.12 16.65
CA ALA A 155 0.03 3.09 16.78
C ALA A 155 -0.44 3.60 15.39
N SER A 156 0.50 3.86 14.45
CA SER A 156 0.15 4.27 13.10
C SER A 156 -0.67 3.20 12.36
N LYS A 157 -0.30 1.93 12.52
CA LYS A 157 -0.97 0.82 11.82
C LYS A 157 -2.33 0.47 12.44
N PHE A 158 -2.49 0.62 13.76
CA PHE A 158 -3.81 0.55 14.41
C PHE A 158 -4.73 1.68 13.91
N ALA A 159 -4.23 2.90 13.76
CA ALA A 159 -5.00 4.01 13.20
C ALA A 159 -5.49 3.70 11.77
N VAL A 160 -4.63 3.12 10.93
CA VAL A 160 -4.99 2.66 9.57
C VAL A 160 -6.09 1.59 9.63
N GLN A 161 -5.98 0.59 10.51
CA GLN A 161 -7.00 -0.45 10.65
C GLN A 161 -8.36 0.13 11.08
N ALA A 162 -8.36 1.02 12.06
CA ALA A 162 -9.59 1.69 12.49
C ALA A 162 -10.24 2.47 11.33
N PHE A 163 -9.43 3.18 10.53
CA PHE A 163 -9.90 3.92 9.37
C PHE A 163 -10.48 3.00 8.27
N VAL A 164 -9.77 1.91 7.94
CA VAL A 164 -10.23 0.90 6.98
C VAL A 164 -11.59 0.35 7.37
N HIS A 165 -11.76 -0.08 8.63
CA HIS A 165 -12.99 -0.68 9.10
C HIS A 165 -14.16 0.31 9.11
N SER A 166 -13.92 1.56 9.50
CA SER A 166 -14.94 2.60 9.54
C SER A 166 -15.35 3.03 8.13
N THR A 167 -14.37 3.33 7.27
CA THR A 167 -14.63 3.76 5.89
C THR A 167 -15.35 2.68 5.08
N ARG A 168 -14.94 1.42 5.21
CA ARG A 168 -15.62 0.29 4.55
C ARG A 168 -17.12 0.29 4.82
N ARG A 169 -17.52 0.52 6.08
CA ARG A 169 -18.95 0.54 6.48
C ARG A 169 -19.70 1.73 5.91
N GLN A 170 -19.05 2.88 5.78
CA GLN A 170 -19.67 4.07 5.19
C GLN A 170 -19.94 3.92 3.69
N VAL A 171 -19.04 3.26 2.95
CA VAL A 171 -19.03 3.27 1.49
C VAL A 171 -19.59 2.02 0.83
N ALA A 172 -19.85 0.96 1.59
CA ALA A 172 -20.36 -0.32 1.09
C ALA A 172 -21.65 -0.16 0.26
N GLN A 173 -22.57 0.71 0.70
CA GLN A 173 -23.80 1.03 -0.01
C GLN A 173 -23.59 1.67 -1.39
N HIS A 174 -22.41 2.22 -1.64
CA HIS A 174 -22.03 2.84 -2.91
C HIS A 174 -21.26 1.88 -3.85
N GLY A 175 -21.18 0.61 -3.50
CA GLY A 175 -20.46 -0.39 -4.30
C GLY A 175 -18.95 -0.26 -4.23
N VAL A 176 -18.40 0.50 -3.27
CA VAL A 176 -16.97 0.64 -3.03
C VAL A 176 -16.52 -0.37 -1.98
N ARG A 177 -15.46 -1.14 -2.28
CA ARG A 177 -14.85 -2.08 -1.35
C ARG A 177 -13.62 -1.43 -0.71
N VAL A 178 -13.44 -1.65 0.59
CA VAL A 178 -12.25 -1.19 1.34
C VAL A 178 -11.73 -2.33 2.18
N GLY A 179 -10.42 -2.59 2.11
CA GLY A 179 -9.75 -3.63 2.88
C GLY A 179 -8.27 -3.34 3.09
N ALA A 180 -7.62 -4.22 3.83
CA ALA A 180 -6.18 -4.12 4.09
C ALA A 180 -5.49 -5.49 4.00
N VAL A 181 -4.30 -5.53 3.42
CA VAL A 181 -3.34 -6.61 3.63
C VAL A 181 -2.45 -6.26 4.82
N LEU A 182 -2.23 -7.23 5.70
CA LEU A 182 -1.49 -7.07 6.95
C LEU A 182 -0.27 -8.02 6.95
N PRO A 183 0.82 -7.61 6.31
CA PRO A 183 2.02 -8.45 6.28
C PRO A 183 2.74 -8.46 7.63
N GLY A 184 3.41 -9.58 7.92
CA GLY A 184 4.55 -9.62 8.82
C GLY A 184 5.80 -9.03 8.17
N PRO A 185 7.01 -9.43 8.61
CA PRO A 185 8.27 -8.93 8.05
C PRO A 185 8.45 -9.29 6.56
N VAL A 186 8.72 -8.28 5.73
CA VAL A 186 8.93 -8.42 4.26
C VAL A 186 10.26 -7.81 3.86
N VAL A 187 11.00 -8.46 2.99
CA VAL A 187 12.27 -7.95 2.44
C VAL A 187 12.01 -6.71 1.59
N THR A 188 12.20 -5.55 2.18
CA THR A 188 12.02 -4.24 1.54
C THR A 188 13.04 -3.26 2.09
N ALA A 189 13.14 -2.07 1.49
CA ALA A 189 13.98 -0.99 1.99
C ALA A 189 13.68 -0.57 3.45
N LEU A 190 12.55 -0.97 4.02
CA LEU A 190 12.25 -0.77 5.44
C LEU A 190 13.15 -1.57 6.38
N LEU A 191 13.89 -2.54 5.86
CA LEU A 191 14.85 -3.37 6.59
C LEU A 191 16.31 -3.01 6.30
N ASP A 192 16.58 -1.96 5.51
CA ASP A 192 17.95 -1.56 5.12
C ASP A 192 18.84 -1.22 6.32
N ASP A 193 18.24 -0.79 7.44
CA ASP A 193 18.94 -0.50 8.70
C ASP A 193 19.26 -1.77 9.54
N TRP A 194 18.83 -2.94 9.11
CA TRP A 194 19.14 -4.16 9.82
C TRP A 194 20.60 -4.55 9.65
N PRO A 195 21.29 -4.97 10.73
CA PRO A 195 22.62 -5.55 10.62
C PRO A 195 22.63 -6.72 9.64
N LYS A 196 23.68 -6.78 8.80
CA LYS A 196 23.79 -7.82 7.75
C LYS A 196 23.62 -9.23 8.30
N ALA A 197 24.26 -9.53 9.45
CA ALA A 197 24.14 -10.83 10.11
C ALA A 197 22.70 -11.16 10.52
N LYS A 198 21.93 -10.17 11.00
CA LYS A 198 20.51 -10.35 11.34
C LYS A 198 19.66 -10.63 10.11
N MET A 199 19.95 -9.93 8.99
CA MET A 199 19.26 -10.17 7.73
C MET A 199 19.53 -11.57 7.19
N GLU A 200 20.81 -12.00 7.18
CA GLU A 200 21.20 -13.34 6.74
C GLU A 200 20.55 -14.45 7.60
N GLU A 201 20.54 -14.26 8.91
CA GLU A 201 19.86 -15.18 9.83
C GLU A 201 18.37 -15.27 9.57
N ALA A 202 17.69 -14.13 9.43
CA ALA A 202 16.25 -14.06 9.19
C ALA A 202 15.85 -14.69 7.85
N LEU A 203 16.67 -14.51 6.81
CA LEU A 203 16.48 -15.20 5.51
C LEU A 203 16.69 -16.71 5.64
N ALA A 204 17.74 -17.15 6.34
CA ALA A 204 18.04 -18.57 6.54
C ALA A 204 16.95 -19.30 7.36
N ASN A 205 16.34 -18.61 8.33
CA ASN A 205 15.26 -19.13 9.18
C ASN A 205 13.88 -19.03 8.55
N GLY A 206 13.74 -18.42 7.36
CA GLY A 206 12.45 -18.20 6.74
C GLY A 206 11.54 -17.22 7.51
N SER A 207 12.16 -16.26 8.25
CA SER A 207 11.42 -15.26 9.04
C SER A 207 11.03 -14.00 8.24
N LEU A 208 11.37 -13.96 6.96
CA LEU A 208 11.06 -12.86 6.04
C LEU A 208 10.31 -13.38 4.82
N MET A 209 9.27 -12.66 4.45
CA MET A 209 8.57 -12.87 3.18
C MET A 209 9.21 -12.05 2.05
N GLN A 210 8.96 -12.46 0.82
CA GLN A 210 9.28 -11.66 -0.36
C GLN A 210 8.07 -10.75 -0.71
N PRO A 211 8.30 -9.58 -1.32
CA PRO A 211 7.20 -8.68 -1.74
C PRO A 211 6.17 -9.34 -2.65
N VAL A 212 6.56 -10.33 -3.44
CA VAL A 212 5.65 -11.04 -4.35
C VAL A 212 4.55 -11.78 -3.60
N GLU A 213 4.83 -12.34 -2.43
CA GLU A 213 3.84 -13.06 -1.62
C GLU A 213 2.74 -12.12 -1.13
N VAL A 214 3.09 -10.87 -0.81
CA VAL A 214 2.12 -9.84 -0.46
C VAL A 214 1.34 -9.38 -1.70
N ALA A 215 2.01 -9.23 -2.84
CA ALA A 215 1.36 -8.83 -4.09
C ALA A 215 0.34 -9.86 -4.59
N GLU A 216 0.59 -11.15 -4.40
CA GLU A 216 -0.37 -12.22 -4.69
C GLU A 216 -1.61 -12.16 -3.79
N CYS A 217 -1.42 -11.82 -2.50
CA CYS A 217 -2.53 -11.56 -1.58
C CYS A 217 -3.37 -10.35 -2.02
N VAL A 218 -2.73 -9.27 -2.45
CA VAL A 218 -3.39 -8.08 -3.00
C VAL A 218 -4.21 -8.44 -4.23
N LEU A 219 -3.65 -9.20 -5.18
CA LEU A 219 -4.37 -9.68 -6.36
C LEU A 219 -5.56 -10.57 -5.95
N PHE A 220 -5.37 -11.48 -5.01
CA PHE A 220 -6.46 -12.31 -4.49
C PHE A 220 -7.59 -11.47 -3.92
N MET A 221 -7.32 -10.45 -3.11
CA MET A 221 -8.35 -9.56 -2.55
C MET A 221 -9.12 -8.82 -3.64
N LEU A 222 -8.42 -8.28 -4.63
CA LEU A 222 -9.00 -7.50 -5.72
C LEU A 222 -9.82 -8.34 -6.71
N SER A 223 -9.43 -9.59 -6.95
CA SER A 223 -10.06 -10.50 -7.90
C SER A 223 -11.36 -11.14 -7.41
N ARG A 224 -11.79 -10.88 -6.16
CA ARG A 224 -13.06 -11.43 -5.66
C ARG A 224 -14.27 -10.82 -6.35
N PRO A 225 -15.38 -11.57 -6.48
CA PRO A 225 -16.65 -11.04 -7.00
C PRO A 225 -17.07 -9.76 -6.27
N ARG A 226 -17.78 -8.86 -6.97
CA ARG A 226 -18.12 -7.52 -6.42
C ARG A 226 -18.96 -7.54 -5.14
N ASN A 227 -19.69 -8.62 -4.87
CA ASN A 227 -20.47 -8.84 -3.66
C ASN A 227 -19.62 -9.35 -2.48
N VAL A 228 -18.32 -9.57 -2.67
CA VAL A 228 -17.38 -10.07 -1.65
C VAL A 228 -16.30 -9.03 -1.39
N THR A 229 -16.10 -8.71 -0.12
CA THR A 229 -15.00 -7.88 0.36
C THR A 229 -14.16 -8.69 1.34
N ILE A 230 -12.87 -8.84 1.05
CA ILE A 230 -11.91 -9.29 2.07
C ILE A 230 -11.51 -8.04 2.84
N ARG A 231 -11.93 -7.96 4.08
CA ARG A 231 -11.69 -6.78 4.93
C ARG A 231 -10.24 -6.70 5.37
N ASP A 232 -9.73 -7.79 5.93
CA ASP A 232 -8.36 -7.94 6.42
C ASP A 232 -7.81 -9.28 5.92
N LEU A 233 -6.58 -9.26 5.45
CA LEU A 233 -5.83 -10.46 5.08
C LEU A 233 -4.47 -10.40 5.76
N VAL A 234 -4.29 -11.22 6.79
CA VAL A 234 -3.01 -11.37 7.50
C VAL A 234 -2.17 -12.41 6.78
N ILE A 235 -0.91 -12.07 6.52
CA ILE A 235 0.09 -12.98 5.95
C ILE A 235 1.40 -12.89 6.74
N LEU A 236 1.90 -14.01 7.21
CA LEU A 236 3.07 -14.10 8.08
C LEU A 236 4.03 -15.17 7.58
N PRO A 237 5.33 -15.01 7.79
CA PRO A 237 6.28 -16.12 7.72
C PRO A 237 5.87 -17.21 8.72
N ASN A 238 5.97 -18.47 8.33
CA ASN A 238 5.56 -19.59 9.19
C ASN A 238 6.40 -19.72 10.47
N SER A 239 7.60 -19.15 10.50
CA SER A 239 8.53 -19.19 11.62
C SER A 239 8.38 -18.01 12.60
N VAL A 240 7.45 -17.08 12.33
CA VAL A 240 7.22 -15.89 13.18
C VAL A 240 6.00 -16.12 14.05
N ASP A 241 6.21 -16.13 15.37
CA ASP A 241 5.17 -16.15 16.39
C ASP A 241 4.91 -14.70 16.86
N LEU A 242 3.72 -14.18 16.54
CA LEU A 242 3.28 -12.81 16.86
C LEU A 242 1.84 -12.83 17.43
#